data_c7009707d857c89bd2d25892d47912ed
#
_entry.id   c7009707d857c89bd2d25892d47912ed
#
_cell.length_a   1.000
_cell.length_b   1.000
_cell.length_c   1.000
_cell.angle_alpha   90.00
_cell.angle_beta   90.00
_cell.angle_gamma   90.00
#
_symmetry.space_group_name_H-M   'P 1'
#
loop_
_entity.id
_entity.type
_entity.pdbx_description
1 polymer ?
#
loop_
_entity_poly.entity_id
_entity_poly.type
_entity_poly.pdbx_seq_one_letter_code
_entity_poly.pdbx_strand_id
1 'polypeptide(L)'
;YCFSEAFYAMANAEYYGVTGEREHLERARRAYDLYWNLNHGMPDPTGLGPKTEPETRTGRAFGIPMIYLNVTAVMQRVDPENAALYAERAGICVDEIFRYHVHPELRCVLENVAVDGSARLYYTEGRVVNPGHDIEGVWFLLEHARRTGDRELVSRAEEIFNWAINAGWDKEYGGLLYFVDALGRPPEAYEHDMKLWWPHDEIL
;
A
#
# COMPACT_ATOMS: atom_id res chain seq x y z
N TYR A 1 4.16 5.48 -12.32
CA TYR A 1 4.57 4.10 -12.67
C TYR A 1 5.73 3.56 -11.81
N CYS A 2 5.74 3.91 -10.54
CA CYS A 2 6.84 3.56 -9.64
C CYS A 2 6.77 2.11 -9.08
N PHE A 3 5.68 1.37 -9.31
CA PHE A 3 5.57 -0.01 -8.83
C PHE A 3 6.53 -0.98 -9.52
N SER A 4 6.93 -0.70 -10.76
CA SER A 4 7.97 -1.50 -11.44
C SER A 4 9.29 -1.44 -10.67
N GLU A 5 9.67 -0.27 -10.17
CA GLU A 5 10.86 -0.05 -9.36
C GLU A 5 10.76 -0.79 -8.03
N ALA A 6 9.58 -0.78 -7.41
CA ALA A 6 9.31 -1.51 -6.16
C ALA A 6 9.56 -3.02 -6.34
N PHE A 7 8.92 -3.63 -7.32
CA PHE A 7 9.08 -5.06 -7.59
C PHE A 7 10.48 -5.42 -8.10
N TYR A 8 11.12 -4.54 -8.87
CA TYR A 8 12.51 -4.72 -9.27
C TYR A 8 13.46 -4.68 -8.07
N ALA A 9 13.22 -3.77 -7.12
CA ALA A 9 13.99 -3.71 -5.87
C ALA A 9 13.83 -5.01 -5.07
N MET A 10 12.59 -5.47 -4.86
CA MET A 10 12.32 -6.72 -4.13
C MET A 10 12.98 -7.93 -4.79
N ALA A 11 12.82 -8.10 -6.11
CA ALA A 11 13.39 -9.23 -6.83
C ALA A 11 14.92 -9.28 -6.69
N ASN A 12 15.60 -8.13 -6.84
CA ASN A 12 17.05 -8.06 -6.66
C ASN A 12 17.48 -8.28 -5.21
N ALA A 13 16.73 -7.75 -4.24
CA ALA A 13 17.02 -7.94 -2.82
C ALA A 13 16.89 -9.42 -2.41
N GLU A 14 15.81 -10.09 -2.85
CA GLU A 14 15.63 -11.53 -2.60
C GLU A 14 16.70 -12.38 -3.26
N TYR A 15 17.05 -12.07 -4.52
CA TYR A 15 18.12 -12.77 -5.23
C TYR A 15 19.46 -12.61 -4.51
N TYR A 16 19.78 -11.40 -4.06
CA TYR A 16 20.97 -11.16 -3.22
C TYR A 16 20.94 -11.96 -1.94
N GLY A 17 19.79 -12.01 -1.27
CA GLY A 17 19.62 -12.77 -0.02
C GLY A 17 19.95 -14.25 -0.16
N VAL A 18 19.76 -14.83 -1.34
CA VAL A 18 20.06 -16.23 -1.64
C VAL A 18 21.49 -16.44 -2.15
N THR A 19 21.96 -15.55 -3.05
CA THR A 19 23.23 -15.76 -3.78
C THR A 19 24.42 -15.05 -3.14
N GLY A 20 24.19 -13.96 -2.41
CA GLY A 20 25.25 -13.07 -1.91
C GLY A 20 25.89 -12.19 -3.00
N GLU A 21 25.36 -12.18 -4.22
CA GLU A 21 25.90 -11.40 -5.34
C GLU A 21 25.65 -9.90 -5.14
N ARG A 22 26.66 -9.16 -4.72
CA ARG A 22 26.56 -7.76 -4.29
C ARG A 22 25.98 -6.81 -5.35
N GLU A 23 26.16 -7.12 -6.62
CA GLU A 23 25.57 -6.34 -7.72
C GLU A 23 24.04 -6.23 -7.59
N HIS A 24 23.37 -7.29 -7.16
CA HIS A 24 21.91 -7.29 -6.97
C HIS A 24 21.49 -6.44 -5.77
N LEU A 25 22.26 -6.42 -4.68
CA LEU A 25 22.01 -5.50 -3.58
C LEU A 25 22.09 -4.04 -4.03
N GLU A 26 23.09 -3.69 -4.82
CA GLU A 26 23.26 -2.33 -5.36
C GLU A 26 22.12 -1.94 -6.31
N ARG A 27 21.63 -2.89 -7.10
CA ARG A 27 20.44 -2.68 -7.95
C ARG A 27 19.19 -2.46 -7.11
N ALA A 28 18.99 -3.27 -6.06
CA ALA A 28 17.88 -3.14 -5.15
C ALA A 28 17.89 -1.78 -4.45
N ARG A 29 19.03 -1.35 -3.91
CA ARG A 29 19.19 -0.03 -3.25
C ARG A 29 18.81 1.12 -4.20
N ARG A 30 19.31 1.12 -5.43
CA ARG A 30 19.00 2.18 -6.41
C ARG A 30 17.52 2.24 -6.75
N ALA A 31 16.87 1.10 -6.97
CA ALA A 31 15.45 1.05 -7.29
C ALA A 31 14.58 1.43 -6.09
N TYR A 32 14.96 1.00 -4.89
CA TYR A 32 14.32 1.38 -3.63
C TYR A 32 14.36 2.89 -3.40
N ASP A 33 15.53 3.52 -3.58
CA ASP A 33 15.68 4.97 -3.45
C ASP A 33 14.95 5.73 -4.56
N LEU A 34 14.94 5.21 -5.78
CA LEU A 34 14.19 5.82 -6.88
C LEU A 34 12.69 5.83 -6.58
N TYR A 35 12.12 4.71 -6.12
CA TYR A 35 10.73 4.62 -5.72
C TYR A 35 10.37 5.63 -4.62
N TRP A 36 11.22 5.72 -3.58
CA TRP A 36 11.06 6.70 -2.52
C TRP A 36 11.05 8.12 -3.06
N ASN A 37 12.07 8.49 -3.81
CA ASN A 37 12.28 9.85 -4.29
C ASN A 37 11.16 10.33 -5.23
N LEU A 38 10.69 9.47 -6.14
CA LEU A 38 9.57 9.77 -7.04
C LEU A 38 8.28 10.13 -6.28
N ASN A 39 8.07 9.54 -5.11
CA ASN A 39 6.89 9.80 -4.29
C ASN A 39 7.10 10.91 -3.25
N HIS A 40 8.35 11.41 -3.11
CA HIS A 40 8.72 12.46 -2.15
C HIS A 40 9.34 13.69 -2.82
N GLY A 41 8.82 14.05 -3.99
CA GLY A 41 9.09 15.34 -4.64
C GLY A 41 10.22 15.35 -5.66
N MET A 42 10.86 14.22 -5.98
CA MET A 42 11.78 14.15 -7.11
C MET A 42 11.00 14.26 -8.43
N PRO A 43 11.43 15.11 -9.36
CA PRO A 43 10.88 15.11 -10.71
C PRO A 43 11.03 13.74 -11.38
N ASP A 44 10.02 13.32 -12.15
CA ASP A 44 10.07 12.08 -12.91
C ASP A 44 11.20 12.13 -13.96
N PRO A 45 12.26 11.29 -13.83
CA PRO A 45 13.39 11.29 -14.76
C PRO A 45 13.04 10.65 -16.11
N THR A 46 11.90 9.95 -16.22
CA THR A 46 11.51 9.25 -17.45
C THR A 46 10.87 10.16 -18.47
N GLY A 47 10.37 11.33 -18.04
CA GLY A 47 9.64 12.25 -18.91
C GLY A 47 8.23 11.76 -19.32
N LEU A 48 7.73 10.68 -18.74
CA LEU A 48 6.38 10.15 -19.02
C LEU A 48 5.28 11.05 -18.49
N GLY A 49 5.62 11.95 -17.57
CA GLY A 49 4.65 12.83 -16.92
C GLY A 49 3.76 12.11 -15.90
N PRO A 50 2.87 12.85 -15.24
CA PRO A 50 1.96 12.29 -14.25
C PRO A 50 0.93 11.36 -14.91
N LYS A 51 0.55 10.31 -14.19
CA LYS A 51 -0.50 9.37 -14.62
C LYS A 51 -1.90 10.01 -14.65
N THR A 52 -2.09 11.02 -13.85
CA THR A 52 -3.34 11.77 -13.73
C THR A 52 -3.08 13.24 -14.01
N GLU A 53 -4.09 13.96 -14.46
CA GLU A 53 -4.00 15.41 -14.68
C GLU A 53 -3.87 16.14 -13.32
N PRO A 54 -2.71 16.79 -13.04
CA PRO A 54 -2.47 17.39 -11.71
C PRO A 54 -3.46 18.50 -11.36
N GLU A 55 -4.04 19.17 -12.37
CA GLU A 55 -5.00 20.26 -12.14
C GLU A 55 -6.37 19.75 -11.66
N THR A 56 -6.71 18.50 -11.99
CA THR A 56 -8.03 17.93 -11.71
C THR A 56 -7.99 16.76 -10.74
N ARG A 57 -6.89 16.03 -10.65
CA ARG A 57 -6.76 14.77 -9.90
C ARG A 57 -5.47 14.72 -9.08
N THR A 58 -5.22 15.76 -8.30
CA THR A 58 -4.16 15.70 -7.29
C THR A 58 -4.64 14.90 -6.09
N GLY A 59 -3.80 14.04 -5.55
CA GLY A 59 -4.15 13.24 -4.37
C GLY A 59 -3.02 12.31 -3.95
N ARG A 60 -3.31 11.51 -2.94
CA ARG A 60 -2.48 10.42 -2.46
C ARG A 60 -3.16 9.11 -2.74
N ALA A 61 -2.41 8.09 -3.14
CA ALA A 61 -2.89 6.74 -3.38
C ALA A 61 -2.36 5.81 -2.28
N PHE A 62 -3.23 5.01 -1.68
CA PHE A 62 -2.92 4.07 -0.59
C PHE A 62 -1.82 3.07 -0.98
N GLY A 63 -1.87 2.55 -2.21
CA GLY A 63 -0.88 1.59 -2.68
C GLY A 63 0.58 2.09 -2.63
N ILE A 64 0.82 3.40 -2.56
CA ILE A 64 2.19 3.94 -2.52
C ILE A 64 2.87 3.62 -1.17
N PRO A 65 2.39 4.10 -0.01
CA PRO A 65 3.01 3.78 1.27
C PRO A 65 2.85 2.30 1.63
N MET A 66 1.76 1.64 1.21
CA MET A 66 1.52 0.22 1.45
C MET A 66 2.63 -0.64 0.81
N ILE A 67 2.83 -0.55 -0.50
CA ILE A 67 3.86 -1.33 -1.21
C ILE A 67 5.26 -0.94 -0.73
N TYR A 68 5.52 0.35 -0.45
CA TYR A 68 6.82 0.75 0.04
C TYR A 68 7.16 0.14 1.41
N LEU A 69 6.16 -0.02 2.27
CA LEU A 69 6.34 -0.68 3.57
C LEU A 69 6.81 -2.13 3.38
N ASN A 70 6.22 -2.87 2.43
CA ASN A 70 6.63 -4.23 2.11
C ASN A 70 8.04 -4.29 1.51
N VAL A 71 8.34 -3.44 0.51
CA VAL A 71 9.70 -3.36 -0.07
C VAL A 71 10.73 -3.06 1.02
N THR A 72 10.38 -2.16 1.95
CA THR A 72 11.24 -1.82 3.08
C THR A 72 11.49 -3.02 4.00
N ALA A 73 10.47 -3.84 4.25
CA ALA A 73 10.61 -5.06 5.04
C ALA A 73 11.57 -6.07 4.38
N VAL A 74 11.53 -6.20 3.06
CA VAL A 74 12.48 -7.02 2.30
C VAL A 74 13.91 -6.45 2.42
N MET A 75 14.09 -5.15 2.21
CA MET A 75 15.41 -4.50 2.33
C MET A 75 16.00 -4.63 3.73
N GLN A 76 15.20 -4.46 4.78
CA GLN A 76 15.63 -4.64 6.18
C GLN A 76 16.18 -6.04 6.47
N ARG A 77 15.68 -7.06 5.77
CA ARG A 77 16.14 -8.43 5.96
C ARG A 77 17.51 -8.70 5.34
N VAL A 78 17.79 -8.07 4.19
CA VAL A 78 18.98 -8.40 3.39
C VAL A 78 20.09 -7.35 3.47
N ASP A 79 19.79 -6.15 3.95
CA ASP A 79 20.72 -5.01 3.99
C ASP A 79 20.82 -4.36 5.36
N PRO A 80 21.51 -4.99 6.32
CA PRO A 80 21.66 -4.44 7.65
C PRO A 80 22.51 -3.16 7.70
N GLU A 81 23.31 -2.86 6.68
CA GLU A 81 24.14 -1.65 6.60
C GLU A 81 23.27 -0.37 6.63
N ASN A 82 22.05 -0.43 6.09
CA ASN A 82 21.12 0.70 6.02
C ASN A 82 19.89 0.56 6.94
N ALA A 83 20.00 -0.24 8.01
CA ALA A 83 18.88 -0.56 8.90
C ALA A 83 18.18 0.69 9.47
N ALA A 84 18.92 1.74 9.82
CA ALA A 84 18.34 2.99 10.35
C ALA A 84 17.48 3.72 9.32
N LEU A 85 17.94 3.81 8.07
CA LEU A 85 17.18 4.40 6.95
C LEU A 85 15.87 3.64 6.71
N TYR A 86 15.94 2.32 6.68
CA TYR A 86 14.76 1.49 6.47
C TYR A 86 13.76 1.60 7.63
N ALA A 87 14.23 1.66 8.87
CA ALA A 87 13.36 1.86 10.03
C ALA A 87 12.64 3.22 9.98
N GLU A 88 13.36 4.29 9.66
CA GLU A 88 12.78 5.63 9.46
C GLU A 88 11.70 5.65 8.38
N ARG A 89 12.02 5.15 7.18
CA ARG A 89 11.09 5.15 6.05
C ARG A 89 9.87 4.26 6.28
N ALA A 90 10.03 3.11 6.95
CA ALA A 90 8.90 2.27 7.34
C ALA A 90 7.97 3.02 8.31
N GLY A 91 8.52 3.72 9.30
CA GLY A 91 7.73 4.56 10.22
C GLY A 91 6.94 5.63 9.49
N ILE A 92 7.56 6.32 8.51
CA ILE A 92 6.87 7.31 7.68
C ILE A 92 5.72 6.68 6.89
N CYS A 93 5.91 5.50 6.29
CA CYS A 93 4.84 4.81 5.57
C CYS A 93 3.67 4.43 6.49
N VAL A 94 3.95 3.93 7.71
CA VAL A 94 2.91 3.63 8.70
C VAL A 94 2.14 4.90 9.06
N ASP A 95 2.85 6.00 9.34
CA ASP A 95 2.21 7.29 9.63
C ASP A 95 1.35 7.79 8.47
N GLU A 96 1.81 7.69 7.23
CA GLU A 96 1.04 8.09 6.04
C GLU A 96 -0.22 7.25 5.87
N ILE A 97 -0.14 5.93 6.04
CA ILE A 97 -1.30 5.02 5.97
C ILE A 97 -2.37 5.48 6.96
N PHE A 98 -2.02 5.61 8.23
CA PHE A 98 -2.99 5.95 9.27
C PHE A 98 -3.46 7.40 9.25
N ARG A 99 -2.62 8.31 8.83
CA ARG A 99 -2.93 9.73 8.79
C ARG A 99 -3.82 10.11 7.62
N TYR A 100 -3.64 9.45 6.47
CA TYR A 100 -4.26 9.88 5.23
C TYR A 100 -5.33 8.92 4.72
N HIS A 101 -5.14 7.62 4.88
CA HIS A 101 -5.98 6.62 4.22
C HIS A 101 -6.95 5.89 5.15
N VAL A 102 -6.58 5.71 6.42
CA VAL A 102 -7.45 5.05 7.41
C VAL A 102 -8.49 6.02 7.93
N HIS A 103 -9.77 5.72 7.72
CA HIS A 103 -10.92 6.53 8.12
C HIS A 103 -11.82 5.77 9.09
N PRO A 104 -11.57 5.85 10.42
CA PRO A 104 -12.33 5.10 11.43
C PRO A 104 -13.83 5.42 11.43
N GLU A 105 -14.20 6.67 11.13
CA GLU A 105 -15.58 7.13 11.02
C GLU A 105 -16.34 6.49 9.85
N LEU A 106 -15.64 6.10 8.78
CA LEU A 106 -16.17 5.37 7.64
C LEU A 106 -15.95 3.86 7.77
N ARG A 107 -15.11 3.45 8.72
CA ARG A 107 -14.67 2.06 8.92
C ARG A 107 -14.09 1.44 7.66
N CYS A 108 -13.17 2.16 7.01
CA CYS A 108 -12.50 1.71 5.79
C CYS A 108 -11.13 2.36 5.62
N VAL A 109 -10.38 1.86 4.67
CA VAL A 109 -9.19 2.50 4.10
C VAL A 109 -9.58 3.02 2.71
N LEU A 110 -9.36 4.29 2.43
CA LEU A 110 -9.65 4.89 1.13
C LEU A 110 -8.45 4.75 0.20
N GLU A 111 -8.70 4.21 -1.00
CA GLU A 111 -7.68 4.08 -2.05
C GLU A 111 -7.09 5.43 -2.45
N ASN A 112 -7.92 6.46 -2.54
CA ASN A 112 -7.54 7.79 -2.99
C ASN A 112 -8.08 8.88 -2.07
N VAL A 113 -7.20 9.77 -1.62
CA VAL A 113 -7.55 10.91 -0.78
C VAL A 113 -6.95 12.21 -1.34
N ALA A 114 -7.41 13.36 -0.88
CA ALA A 114 -6.79 14.63 -1.22
C ALA A 114 -5.33 14.69 -0.72
N VAL A 115 -4.56 15.69 -1.19
CA VAL A 115 -3.15 15.88 -0.79
C VAL A 115 -3.00 16.07 0.73
N ASP A 116 -3.98 16.73 1.36
CA ASP A 116 -4.04 16.94 2.82
C ASP A 116 -4.61 15.74 3.60
N GLY A 117 -5.01 14.65 2.91
CA GLY A 117 -5.60 13.46 3.49
C GLY A 117 -7.13 13.53 3.65
N SER A 118 -7.77 14.62 3.28
CA SER A 118 -9.23 14.71 3.36
C SER A 118 -9.91 13.77 2.38
N ALA A 119 -10.98 13.10 2.84
CA ALA A 119 -11.79 12.21 2.02
C ALA A 119 -12.62 13.01 1.00
N ARG A 120 -12.53 12.66 -0.27
CA ARG A 120 -13.28 13.30 -1.35
C ARG A 120 -14.59 12.57 -1.63
N LEU A 121 -15.44 12.40 -0.63
CA LEU A 121 -16.64 11.56 -0.70
C LEU A 121 -17.70 12.02 -1.71
N TYR A 122 -17.56 13.24 -2.21
CA TYR A 122 -18.43 13.75 -3.29
C TYR A 122 -18.16 13.03 -4.63
N TYR A 123 -16.90 12.65 -4.87
CA TYR A 123 -16.49 11.95 -6.11
C TYR A 123 -16.47 10.43 -5.89
N THR A 124 -16.81 9.66 -6.92
CA THR A 124 -16.72 8.19 -6.89
C THR A 124 -15.33 7.69 -6.59
N GLU A 125 -14.31 8.27 -7.24
CA GLU A 125 -12.89 7.94 -7.00
C GLU A 125 -12.48 8.08 -5.53
N GLY A 126 -12.99 9.11 -4.82
CA GLY A 126 -12.69 9.35 -3.40
C GLY A 126 -13.45 8.47 -2.42
N ARG A 127 -14.31 7.57 -2.93
CA ARG A 127 -15.06 6.59 -2.13
C ARG A 127 -14.64 5.15 -2.40
N VAL A 128 -13.65 4.95 -3.29
CA VAL A 128 -13.17 3.61 -3.62
C VAL A 128 -12.47 2.99 -2.42
N VAL A 129 -12.90 1.80 -2.07
CA VAL A 129 -12.27 0.90 -1.12
C VAL A 129 -11.95 -0.39 -1.88
N ASN A 130 -10.73 -0.88 -1.74
CA ASN A 130 -10.31 -2.18 -2.25
C ASN A 130 -10.06 -3.12 -1.07
N PRO A 131 -11.02 -3.98 -0.72
CA PRO A 131 -10.87 -4.87 0.44
C PRO A 131 -9.63 -5.76 0.37
N GLY A 132 -9.19 -6.14 -0.83
CA GLY A 132 -7.96 -6.89 -1.05
C GLY A 132 -6.70 -6.10 -0.67
N HIS A 133 -6.59 -4.83 -1.11
CA HIS A 133 -5.49 -3.95 -0.70
C HIS A 133 -5.50 -3.64 0.80
N ASP A 134 -6.70 -3.48 1.39
CA ASP A 134 -6.82 -3.25 2.82
C ASP A 134 -6.19 -4.43 3.59
N ILE A 135 -6.52 -5.67 3.19
CA ILE A 135 -6.00 -6.90 3.81
C ILE A 135 -4.50 -7.07 3.52
N GLU A 136 -4.05 -6.82 2.30
CA GLU A 136 -2.63 -6.81 1.95
C GLU A 136 -1.86 -5.81 2.82
N GLY A 137 -2.38 -4.59 2.97
CA GLY A 137 -1.81 -3.58 3.86
C GLY A 137 -1.76 -4.02 5.33
N VAL A 138 -2.78 -4.76 5.78
CA VAL A 138 -2.83 -5.30 7.16
C VAL A 138 -1.64 -6.20 7.45
N TRP A 139 -1.34 -7.18 6.60
CA TRP A 139 -0.23 -8.07 6.91
C TRP A 139 1.14 -7.38 6.77
N PHE A 140 1.28 -6.34 5.93
CA PHE A 140 2.48 -5.50 5.92
C PHE A 140 2.65 -4.74 7.25
N LEU A 141 1.55 -4.18 7.78
CA LEU A 141 1.54 -3.53 9.10
C LEU A 141 1.86 -4.51 10.22
N LEU A 142 1.31 -5.73 10.17
CA LEU A 142 1.60 -6.78 11.16
C LEU A 142 3.07 -7.22 11.13
N GLU A 143 3.68 -7.35 9.94
CA GLU A 143 5.10 -7.65 9.81
C GLU A 143 5.96 -6.51 10.40
N HIS A 144 5.58 -5.26 10.17
CA HIS A 144 6.25 -4.11 10.80
C HIS A 144 6.07 -4.13 12.32
N ALA A 145 4.85 -4.37 12.81
CA ALA A 145 4.56 -4.47 14.24
C ALA A 145 5.37 -5.61 14.91
N ARG A 146 5.51 -6.75 14.25
CA ARG A 146 6.35 -7.87 14.72
C ARG A 146 7.81 -7.47 14.87
N ARG A 147 8.35 -6.67 13.93
CA ARG A 147 9.75 -6.19 13.96
C ARG A 147 10.00 -5.17 15.06
N THR A 148 9.04 -4.28 15.30
CA THR A 148 9.16 -3.19 16.27
C THR A 148 8.67 -3.55 17.66
N GLY A 149 7.91 -4.64 17.80
CA GLY A 149 7.24 -5.02 19.05
C GLY A 149 6.00 -4.16 19.35
N ASP A 150 5.45 -3.47 18.35
CA ASP A 150 4.32 -2.55 18.52
C ASP A 150 3.00 -3.31 18.59
N ARG A 151 2.49 -3.49 19.81
CA ARG A 151 1.22 -4.18 20.06
C ARG A 151 0.00 -3.31 19.74
N GLU A 152 0.11 -2.00 19.81
CA GLU A 152 -0.98 -1.10 19.45
C GLU A 152 -1.23 -1.16 17.95
N LEU A 153 -0.17 -1.20 17.16
CA LEU A 153 -0.26 -1.37 15.71
C LEU A 153 -0.94 -2.70 15.32
N VAL A 154 -0.71 -3.78 16.07
CA VAL A 154 -1.42 -5.06 15.85
C VAL A 154 -2.93 -4.86 16.00
N SER A 155 -3.38 -4.21 17.07
CA SER A 155 -4.82 -3.97 17.30
C SER A 155 -5.45 -3.09 16.21
N ARG A 156 -4.73 -2.07 15.76
CA ARG A 156 -5.19 -1.19 14.67
C ARG A 156 -5.27 -1.92 13.33
N ALA A 157 -4.32 -2.79 13.04
CA ALA A 157 -4.33 -3.62 11.84
C ALA A 157 -5.50 -4.64 11.87
N GLU A 158 -5.81 -5.24 13.03
CA GLU A 158 -6.96 -6.11 13.22
C GLU A 158 -8.29 -5.38 12.97
N GLU A 159 -8.40 -4.12 13.38
CA GLU A 159 -9.58 -3.31 13.08
C GLU A 159 -9.77 -3.10 11.57
N ILE A 160 -8.71 -2.77 10.83
CA ILE A 160 -8.74 -2.62 9.38
C ILE A 160 -9.17 -3.93 8.72
N PHE A 161 -8.59 -5.06 9.12
CA PHE A 161 -8.97 -6.38 8.62
C PHE A 161 -10.46 -6.64 8.78
N ASN A 162 -11.00 -6.38 9.98
CA ASN A 162 -12.41 -6.57 10.26
C ASN A 162 -13.31 -5.65 9.41
N TRP A 163 -12.88 -4.42 9.16
CA TRP A 163 -13.62 -3.50 8.28
C TRP A 163 -13.62 -4.01 6.83
N ALA A 164 -12.47 -4.42 6.32
CA ALA A 164 -12.32 -4.94 4.95
C ALA A 164 -13.19 -6.18 4.71
N ILE A 165 -13.17 -7.14 5.63
CA ILE A 165 -14.02 -8.34 5.56
C ILE A 165 -15.51 -7.97 5.64
N ASN A 166 -15.90 -7.09 6.57
CA ASN A 166 -17.31 -6.73 6.74
C ASN A 166 -17.88 -5.98 5.52
N ALA A 167 -17.07 -5.13 4.88
CA ALA A 167 -17.47 -4.36 3.72
C ALA A 167 -17.40 -5.16 2.41
N GLY A 168 -16.36 -5.99 2.26
CA GLY A 168 -16.03 -6.65 1.00
C GLY A 168 -16.56 -8.07 0.84
N TRP A 169 -16.94 -8.78 1.93
CA TRP A 169 -17.39 -10.15 1.81
C TRP A 169 -18.81 -10.26 1.25
N ASP A 170 -18.95 -10.98 0.13
CA ASP A 170 -20.25 -11.29 -0.45
C ASP A 170 -21.00 -12.30 0.42
N LYS A 171 -22.10 -11.85 1.01
CA LYS A 171 -22.89 -12.64 1.97
C LYS A 171 -23.78 -13.68 1.29
N GLU A 172 -24.06 -13.52 0.00
CA GLU A 172 -24.92 -14.43 -0.75
C GLU A 172 -24.13 -15.57 -1.39
N TYR A 173 -23.04 -15.23 -2.08
CA TYR A 173 -22.26 -16.22 -2.84
C TYR A 173 -20.87 -16.52 -2.25
N GLY A 174 -20.50 -15.85 -1.19
CA GLY A 174 -19.15 -15.93 -0.60
C GLY A 174 -18.07 -15.27 -1.46
N GLY A 175 -16.89 -15.13 -0.88
CA GLY A 175 -15.74 -14.51 -1.52
C GLY A 175 -15.68 -12.99 -1.35
N LEU A 176 -14.51 -12.42 -1.61
CA LEU A 176 -14.22 -11.00 -1.45
C LEU A 176 -14.47 -10.25 -2.76
N LEU A 177 -15.29 -9.22 -2.72
CA LEU A 177 -15.52 -8.31 -3.85
C LEU A 177 -14.25 -7.49 -4.13
N TYR A 178 -14.03 -7.16 -5.39
CA TYR A 178 -12.84 -6.42 -5.80
C TYR A 178 -12.86 -4.97 -5.31
N PHE A 179 -13.96 -4.26 -5.53
CA PHE A 179 -14.13 -2.89 -5.03
C PHE A 179 -15.48 -2.71 -4.35
N VAL A 180 -15.50 -1.88 -3.32
CA VAL A 180 -16.72 -1.40 -2.69
C VAL A 180 -16.68 0.13 -2.56
N ASP A 181 -17.84 0.74 -2.35
CA ASP A 181 -17.96 2.19 -2.12
C ASP A 181 -18.07 2.46 -0.62
N ALA A 182 -17.27 3.37 -0.08
CA ALA A 182 -17.21 3.69 1.36
C ALA A 182 -18.57 4.15 1.95
N LEU A 183 -19.51 4.62 1.10
CA LEU A 183 -20.87 5.01 1.51
C LEU A 183 -21.93 3.99 1.09
N GLY A 184 -21.54 2.79 0.62
CA GLY A 184 -22.45 1.74 0.20
C GLY A 184 -23.22 2.07 -1.11
N ARG A 185 -22.71 2.99 -1.91
CA ARG A 185 -23.24 3.30 -3.25
C ARG A 185 -22.68 2.33 -4.29
N PRO A 186 -23.27 2.23 -5.48
CA PRO A 186 -22.67 1.46 -6.56
C PRO A 186 -21.26 2.00 -6.88
N PRO A 187 -20.22 1.14 -6.89
CA PRO A 187 -18.89 1.53 -7.31
C PRO A 187 -18.82 1.93 -8.77
N GLU A 188 -17.87 2.79 -9.15
CA GLU A 188 -17.64 3.20 -10.52
C GLU A 188 -16.95 2.10 -11.35
N ALA A 189 -16.08 1.31 -10.71
CA ALA A 189 -15.33 0.26 -11.38
C ALA A 189 -16.28 -0.81 -11.92
N TYR A 190 -16.23 -1.05 -13.25
CA TYR A 190 -17.08 -2.03 -13.90
C TYR A 190 -16.89 -3.44 -13.38
N GLU A 191 -15.67 -3.75 -12.96
CA GLU A 191 -15.22 -5.03 -12.39
C GLU A 191 -15.41 -5.14 -10.86
N HIS A 192 -16.14 -4.25 -10.23
CA HIS A 192 -16.22 -4.13 -8.77
C HIS A 192 -16.71 -5.41 -8.06
N ASP A 193 -17.59 -6.18 -8.70
CA ASP A 193 -18.18 -7.41 -8.16
C ASP A 193 -17.38 -8.68 -8.50
N MET A 194 -16.27 -8.55 -9.25
CA MET A 194 -15.38 -9.68 -9.51
C MET A 194 -14.71 -10.17 -8.23
N LYS A 195 -14.52 -11.48 -8.17
CA LYS A 195 -13.83 -12.17 -7.09
C LYS A 195 -12.51 -12.71 -7.62
N LEU A 196 -11.48 -11.88 -7.52
CA LEU A 196 -10.16 -12.22 -8.02
C LEU A 196 -9.45 -13.17 -7.05
N TRP A 197 -8.52 -13.97 -7.57
CA TRP A 197 -7.78 -14.96 -6.77
C TRP A 197 -6.87 -14.29 -5.72
N TRP A 198 -6.17 -13.21 -6.10
CA TRP A 198 -5.18 -12.58 -5.22
C TRP A 198 -5.76 -11.99 -3.92
N PRO A 199 -6.94 -11.31 -3.89
CA PRO A 199 -7.51 -10.84 -2.61
C PRO A 199 -7.85 -11.99 -1.66
N HIS A 200 -8.15 -13.18 -2.20
CA HIS A 200 -8.44 -14.35 -1.38
C HIS A 200 -7.16 -14.99 -0.82
N ASP A 201 -6.03 -14.89 -1.56
CA ASP A 201 -4.74 -15.33 -1.03
C ASP A 201 -4.26 -14.41 0.10
N GLU A 202 -4.56 -13.11 0.04
CA GLU A 202 -4.22 -12.15 1.11
C GLU A 202 -4.99 -12.40 2.41
N ILE A 203 -6.14 -13.07 2.37
CA ILE A 203 -6.92 -13.43 3.58
C ILE A 203 -6.27 -14.58 4.36
N LEU A 204 -5.50 -15.46 3.70
CA LEU A 204 -4.94 -16.68 4.29
C LEU A 204 -3.73 -16.41 5.18
#